data_77a9a980e7c8df036df8b05ca81dc7ec
#
_entry.id   77a9a980e7c8df036df8b05ca81dc7ec
#
_cell.length_a   1.000
_cell.length_b   1.000
_cell.length_c   1.000
_cell.angle_alpha   90.00
_cell.angle_beta   90.00
_cell.angle_gamma   90.00
#
_symmetry.space_group_name_H-M   'P 1'
#
loop_
_entity.id
_entity.type
_entity.pdbx_description
1 polymer ?
#
loop_
_entity_poly.entity_id
_entity_poly.type
_entity_poly.pdbx_seq_one_letter_code
_entity_poly.pdbx_strand_id
1 'polypeptide(L)'
;MLLDKYNVSVPRYTSYPPANYFGQMDSEQWLQHIEQSNGEGSRNVSFYLHMPYCRRLCHYCGCNSYLMPRDGEAVRRYVDALHREIDLVAAHLDRTRPISQIHYGGGSPTAMSAQVLGGLNEHLMSLFPTIERPEIAIECHPGYLSLSDWQALCDCGFNRFSIGVQDMDEQVLHAVGRVPSAEPLSQVMSVLRGAGASVNMDFLFGIPYQTPESFAHNIERAIELHPDRLVTFSYGHVPWVFKRQLVLERHGLPVPEVKQEMSRRATALLHDAGYQSIGLDHFVLPTDELYQALQEGLLYRNFQGYCTRRTTGQVYALGVTGISQLHDAYAQNSKDIPEYIAEVEAGRLPVRKGYHLTSQECITKEVIERLMCNYSVSWKEIAQSLGITVELVFAALHYDQQQLAEMQSDGIITLQQDGISMTADGHPFVRNVCAALDPLMQNNVKQFSKPV
;
A
#
# COMPACT_ATOMS: atom_id res chain seq x y z
N MET A 1 14.25 -27.41 5.43
CA MET A 1 14.54 -26.26 4.51
C MET A 1 14.08 -24.98 5.19
N LEU A 2 14.59 -23.79 4.79
CA LEU A 2 14.20 -22.50 5.42
C LEU A 2 12.69 -22.26 5.40
N LEU A 3 12.02 -22.62 4.32
CA LEU A 3 10.56 -22.49 4.18
C LEU A 3 9.78 -23.24 5.27
N ASP A 4 10.17 -24.47 5.61
CA ASP A 4 9.44 -25.24 6.62
C ASP A 4 9.56 -24.62 8.02
N LYS A 5 10.70 -23.95 8.28
CA LYS A 5 11.00 -23.34 9.57
C LYS A 5 10.39 -21.94 9.71
N TYR A 6 10.45 -21.12 8.66
CA TYR A 6 10.11 -19.70 8.71
C TYR A 6 8.79 -19.31 8.04
N ASN A 7 8.09 -20.26 7.37
CA ASN A 7 6.77 -19.99 6.83
C ASN A 7 5.68 -20.08 7.92
N VAL A 8 5.83 -19.29 8.95
CA VAL A 8 4.94 -19.20 10.11
C VAL A 8 4.08 -17.94 10.08
N SER A 9 3.01 -17.90 10.90
CA SER A 9 2.11 -16.76 10.98
C SER A 9 2.79 -15.57 11.66
N VAL A 10 3.09 -14.51 10.90
CA VAL A 10 3.69 -13.25 11.40
C VAL A 10 3.03 -12.05 10.72
N PRO A 11 3.01 -10.85 11.37
CA PRO A 11 2.40 -9.66 10.79
C PRO A 11 2.99 -9.30 9.44
N ARG A 12 2.18 -8.68 8.59
CA ARG A 12 2.67 -8.12 7.31
C ARG A 12 3.47 -6.83 7.48
N TYR A 13 3.35 -6.19 8.64
CA TYR A 13 3.99 -4.90 8.94
C TYR A 13 3.78 -3.84 7.85
N THR A 14 2.56 -3.76 7.31
CA THR A 14 2.12 -2.62 6.49
C THR A 14 1.96 -1.36 7.34
N SER A 15 1.89 -1.53 8.64
CA SER A 15 1.97 -0.53 9.70
C SER A 15 2.50 -1.19 10.97
N TYR A 16 2.97 -0.40 11.92
CA TYR A 16 3.25 -0.83 13.27
C TYR A 16 2.52 0.08 14.27
N PRO A 17 1.67 -0.46 15.15
CA PRO A 17 1.22 -1.86 15.15
C PRO A 17 0.33 -2.19 13.94
N PRO A 18 0.13 -3.49 13.64
CA PRO A 18 -0.80 -3.91 12.60
C PRO A 18 -2.24 -3.44 12.89
N ALA A 19 -3.01 -3.11 11.84
CA ALA A 19 -4.35 -2.52 11.96
C ALA A 19 -5.37 -3.36 12.76
N ASN A 20 -5.12 -4.66 12.97
CA ASN A 20 -5.94 -5.51 13.84
C ASN A 20 -5.74 -5.24 15.34
N TYR A 21 -4.80 -4.35 15.72
CA TYR A 21 -4.63 -3.83 17.07
C TYR A 21 -5.43 -2.54 17.32
N PHE A 22 -5.97 -1.90 16.28
CA PHE A 22 -6.73 -0.66 16.44
C PHE A 22 -7.97 -0.88 17.33
N GLY A 23 -8.06 -0.06 18.38
CA GLY A 23 -9.18 0.00 19.31
C GLY A 23 -10.26 0.99 18.86
N GLN A 24 -11.22 1.26 19.73
CA GLN A 24 -12.21 2.32 19.50
C GLN A 24 -11.53 3.70 19.54
N MET A 25 -11.91 4.57 18.64
CA MET A 25 -11.51 5.98 18.57
C MET A 25 -12.68 6.78 18.00
N ASP A 26 -12.98 7.92 18.57
CA ASP A 26 -14.04 8.79 18.09
C ASP A 26 -13.50 10.02 17.34
N SER A 27 -14.42 10.82 16.83
CA SER A 27 -14.13 12.03 16.06
C SER A 27 -13.32 13.06 16.87
N GLU A 28 -13.65 13.26 18.14
CA GLU A 28 -13.00 14.28 18.98
C GLU A 28 -11.55 13.92 19.30
N GLN A 29 -11.32 12.67 19.67
CA GLN A 29 -9.98 12.14 19.89
C GLN A 29 -9.12 12.26 18.63
N TRP A 30 -9.70 11.95 17.45
CA TRP A 30 -8.97 12.05 16.19
C TRP A 30 -8.65 13.49 15.80
N LEU A 31 -9.56 14.44 16.04
CA LEU A 31 -9.31 15.87 15.82
C LEU A 31 -8.11 16.38 16.64
N GLN A 32 -7.98 15.94 17.90
CA GLN A 32 -6.82 16.28 18.74
C GLN A 32 -5.50 15.80 18.09
N HIS A 33 -5.46 14.58 17.56
CA HIS A 33 -4.29 14.06 16.83
C HIS A 33 -4.00 14.85 15.55
N ILE A 34 -5.03 15.26 14.79
CA ILE A 34 -4.85 16.11 13.62
C ILE A 34 -4.23 17.46 14.01
N GLU A 35 -4.72 18.11 15.06
CA GLU A 35 -4.18 19.39 15.53
C GLU A 35 -2.73 19.26 16.01
N GLN A 36 -2.39 18.23 16.80
CA GLN A 36 -1.04 17.94 17.25
C GLN A 36 -0.08 17.71 16.07
N SER A 37 -0.54 17.03 15.04
CA SER A 37 0.25 16.70 13.84
C SER A 37 0.75 17.93 13.07
N ASN A 38 0.21 19.12 13.31
CA ASN A 38 0.66 20.38 12.70
C ASN A 38 2.05 20.79 13.19
N GLY A 39 2.42 20.40 14.41
CA GLY A 39 3.73 20.69 15.01
C GLY A 39 4.75 19.55 14.91
N GLU A 40 4.38 18.40 14.37
CA GLU A 40 5.15 17.17 14.42
C GLU A 40 5.48 16.61 13.03
N GLY A 41 6.62 15.95 12.91
CA GLY A 41 7.02 15.23 11.70
C GLY A 41 7.29 16.10 10.49
N SER A 42 6.91 15.61 9.32
CA SER A 42 7.09 16.32 8.05
C SER A 42 6.15 17.50 7.92
N ARG A 43 6.65 18.62 7.39
CA ARG A 43 5.81 19.77 7.01
C ARG A 43 4.84 19.44 5.87
N ASN A 44 5.18 18.48 5.02
CA ASN A 44 4.33 18.08 3.92
C ASN A 44 3.09 17.32 4.44
N VAL A 45 1.98 17.46 3.71
CA VAL A 45 0.76 16.67 3.91
C VAL A 45 0.53 15.77 2.70
N SER A 46 0.05 14.55 2.98
CA SER A 46 -0.37 13.61 1.96
C SER A 46 -1.84 13.24 2.20
N PHE A 47 -2.61 13.18 1.13
CA PHE A 47 -4.03 12.78 1.20
C PHE A 47 -4.24 11.44 0.50
N TYR A 48 -5.00 10.57 1.13
CA TYR A 48 -5.53 9.35 0.51
C TYR A 48 -7.04 9.47 0.39
N LEU A 49 -7.58 9.28 -0.81
CA LEU A 49 -9.02 9.29 -1.04
C LEU A 49 -9.49 7.89 -1.41
N HIS A 50 -10.35 7.33 -0.58
CA HIS A 50 -10.91 6.01 -0.81
C HIS A 50 -12.13 6.08 -1.71
N MET A 51 -12.05 5.48 -2.90
CA MET A 51 -13.15 5.32 -3.84
C MET A 51 -13.71 3.89 -3.74
N PRO A 52 -14.84 3.67 -3.02
CA PRO A 52 -15.27 2.32 -2.65
C PRO A 52 -15.90 1.53 -3.78
N TYR A 53 -16.27 2.16 -4.88
CA TYR A 53 -17.10 1.54 -5.90
C TYR A 53 -16.29 0.87 -7.00
N CYS A 54 -16.79 -0.32 -7.42
CA CYS A 54 -16.32 -1.06 -8.60
C CYS A 54 -17.48 -1.33 -9.54
N ARG A 55 -17.26 -1.26 -10.84
CA ARG A 55 -18.29 -1.68 -11.83
C ARG A 55 -18.56 -3.19 -11.76
N ARG A 56 -17.55 -3.98 -11.34
CA ARG A 56 -17.64 -5.41 -11.08
C ARG A 56 -16.69 -5.79 -9.95
N LEU A 57 -17.11 -6.72 -9.08
CA LEU A 57 -16.27 -7.20 -7.98
C LEU A 57 -15.48 -8.43 -8.43
N CYS A 58 -14.15 -8.33 -8.44
CA CYS A 58 -13.27 -9.46 -8.74
C CYS A 58 -13.33 -10.50 -7.62
N HIS A 59 -13.26 -11.79 -7.95
CA HIS A 59 -13.41 -12.88 -6.98
C HIS A 59 -12.22 -12.97 -6.00
N TYR A 60 -11.02 -12.58 -6.41
CA TYR A 60 -9.81 -12.59 -5.57
C TYR A 60 -9.71 -11.42 -4.60
N CYS A 61 -10.45 -10.33 -4.84
CA CYS A 61 -10.19 -9.05 -4.19
C CYS A 61 -10.47 -9.07 -2.68
N GLY A 62 -9.50 -8.59 -1.91
CA GLY A 62 -9.58 -8.38 -0.46
C GLY A 62 -9.81 -6.93 -0.04
N CYS A 63 -9.98 -6.00 -1.00
CA CYS A 63 -10.23 -4.60 -0.68
C CYS A 63 -11.65 -4.38 -0.16
N ASN A 64 -11.82 -3.33 0.65
CA ASN A 64 -13.15 -2.87 1.06
C ASN A 64 -13.81 -2.14 -0.11
N SER A 65 -14.51 -2.90 -0.94
CA SER A 65 -15.10 -2.43 -2.19
C SER A 65 -16.54 -2.90 -2.35
N TYR A 66 -17.34 -2.07 -2.99
CA TYR A 66 -18.76 -2.26 -3.19
C TYR A 66 -19.10 -2.17 -4.67
N LEU A 67 -20.15 -2.90 -5.07
CA LEU A 67 -20.66 -2.75 -6.43
C LEU A 67 -21.19 -1.32 -6.61
N MET A 68 -20.87 -0.71 -7.75
CA MET A 68 -21.39 0.62 -8.12
C MET A 68 -22.91 0.62 -8.04
N PRO A 69 -23.53 1.54 -7.28
CA PRO A 69 -24.99 1.69 -7.26
C PRO A 69 -25.51 2.03 -8.66
N ARG A 70 -26.70 1.52 -8.99
CA ARG A 70 -27.40 1.91 -10.23
C ARG A 70 -27.94 3.33 -10.15
N ASP A 71 -28.18 3.79 -8.94
CA ASP A 71 -28.66 5.14 -8.64
C ASP A 71 -27.45 6.11 -8.55
N GLY A 72 -27.36 7.01 -9.51
CA GLY A 72 -26.31 8.04 -9.54
C GLY A 72 -26.38 9.02 -8.36
N GLU A 73 -27.53 9.10 -7.67
CA GLU A 73 -27.68 9.96 -6.48
C GLU A 73 -26.85 9.42 -5.29
N ALA A 74 -26.85 8.11 -5.07
CA ALA A 74 -26.04 7.51 -4.01
C ALA A 74 -24.54 7.76 -4.20
N VAL A 75 -24.09 7.73 -5.46
CA VAL A 75 -22.68 8.06 -5.79
C VAL A 75 -22.40 9.53 -5.54
N ARG A 76 -23.30 10.42 -5.98
CA ARG A 76 -23.15 11.88 -5.76
C ARG A 76 -23.10 12.22 -4.27
N ARG A 77 -24.01 11.66 -3.45
CA ARG A 77 -23.99 11.86 -1.99
C ARG A 77 -22.66 11.42 -1.35
N TYR A 78 -22.06 10.35 -1.85
CA TYR A 78 -20.74 9.93 -1.36
C TYR A 78 -19.65 10.93 -1.73
N VAL A 79 -19.65 11.46 -2.96
CA VAL A 79 -18.69 12.48 -3.41
C VAL A 79 -18.89 13.80 -2.64
N ASP A 80 -20.14 14.21 -2.42
CA ASP A 80 -20.46 15.39 -1.61
C ASP A 80 -19.97 15.23 -0.15
N ALA A 81 -20.07 14.01 0.41
CA ALA A 81 -19.54 13.70 1.73
C ALA A 81 -18.00 13.76 1.75
N LEU A 82 -17.31 13.31 0.69
CA LEU A 82 -15.86 13.49 0.57
C LEU A 82 -15.45 14.96 0.58
N HIS A 83 -16.14 15.81 -0.17
CA HIS A 83 -15.89 17.26 -0.16
C HIS A 83 -16.06 17.86 1.24
N ARG A 84 -17.10 17.45 1.97
CA ARG A 84 -17.32 17.91 3.36
C ARG A 84 -16.25 17.37 4.32
N GLU A 85 -15.82 16.12 4.18
CA GLU A 85 -14.75 15.57 5.01
C GLU A 85 -13.43 16.32 4.77
N ILE A 86 -13.12 16.68 3.50
CA ILE A 86 -11.98 17.55 3.16
C ILE A 86 -12.05 18.84 3.97
N ASP A 87 -13.20 19.52 3.97
CA ASP A 87 -13.38 20.77 4.71
C ASP A 87 -13.23 20.58 6.22
N LEU A 88 -13.80 19.49 6.79
CA LEU A 88 -13.69 19.18 8.22
C LEU A 88 -12.23 18.95 8.63
N VAL A 89 -11.47 18.18 7.86
CA VAL A 89 -10.05 17.93 8.13
C VAL A 89 -9.23 19.21 7.95
N ALA A 90 -9.46 19.96 6.86
CA ALA A 90 -8.75 21.19 6.56
C ALA A 90 -8.99 22.31 7.59
N ALA A 91 -10.10 22.29 8.31
CA ALA A 91 -10.37 23.25 9.38
C ALA A 91 -9.40 23.09 10.58
N HIS A 92 -8.81 21.91 10.77
CA HIS A 92 -7.90 21.58 11.87
C HIS A 92 -6.43 21.44 11.44
N LEU A 93 -6.15 21.54 10.13
CA LEU A 93 -4.79 21.50 9.60
C LEU A 93 -4.22 22.89 9.36
N ASP A 94 -2.92 23.05 9.59
CA ASP A 94 -2.18 24.24 9.15
C ASP A 94 -2.16 24.28 7.61
N ARG A 95 -2.95 25.19 7.05
CA ARG A 95 -3.11 25.39 5.61
C ARG A 95 -1.87 25.94 4.91
N THR A 96 -0.81 26.27 5.63
CA THR A 96 0.50 26.61 5.04
C THR A 96 1.35 25.39 4.71
N ARG A 97 0.94 24.19 5.13
CA ARG A 97 1.62 22.94 4.85
C ARG A 97 1.35 22.51 3.41
N PRO A 98 2.41 22.25 2.61
CA PRO A 98 2.21 21.92 1.19
C PRO A 98 1.79 20.47 1.01
N ILE A 99 0.89 20.23 0.07
CA ILE A 99 0.55 18.90 -0.43
C ILE A 99 1.75 18.36 -1.21
N SER A 100 2.23 17.19 -0.83
CA SER A 100 3.26 16.43 -1.57
C SER A 100 2.67 15.26 -2.36
N GLN A 101 1.56 14.70 -1.90
CA GLN A 101 0.92 13.55 -2.54
C GLN A 101 -0.60 13.58 -2.35
N ILE A 102 -1.32 13.21 -3.41
CA ILE A 102 -2.74 12.83 -3.36
C ILE A 102 -2.85 11.44 -4.01
N HIS A 103 -3.38 10.46 -3.29
CA HIS A 103 -3.51 9.10 -3.78
C HIS A 103 -4.97 8.66 -3.78
N TYR A 104 -5.47 8.17 -4.91
CA TYR A 104 -6.80 7.60 -5.06
C TYR A 104 -6.73 6.08 -5.17
N GLY A 105 -7.39 5.40 -4.23
CA GLY A 105 -7.39 3.94 -4.19
C GLY A 105 -8.71 3.36 -3.69
N GLY A 106 -8.69 2.07 -3.36
CA GLY A 106 -9.77 1.38 -2.66
C GLY A 106 -10.51 0.32 -3.49
N GLY A 107 -11.65 0.68 -4.09
CA GLY A 107 -12.35 -0.18 -5.04
C GLY A 107 -11.75 -0.05 -6.43
N SER A 108 -12.29 0.85 -7.21
CA SER A 108 -11.74 1.27 -8.51
C SER A 108 -12.03 2.76 -8.69
N PRO A 109 -11.08 3.66 -8.39
CA PRO A 109 -11.28 5.11 -8.55
C PRO A 109 -11.78 5.46 -9.95
N THR A 110 -11.28 4.79 -10.98
CA THR A 110 -11.70 4.97 -12.38
C THR A 110 -13.12 4.46 -12.69
N ALA A 111 -13.88 4.00 -11.70
CA ALA A 111 -15.31 3.85 -11.83
C ALA A 111 -16.03 5.21 -11.81
N MET A 112 -15.39 6.27 -11.26
CA MET A 112 -15.82 7.66 -11.34
C MET A 112 -15.31 8.30 -12.64
N SER A 113 -15.96 9.38 -13.07
CA SER A 113 -15.45 10.18 -14.19
C SER A 113 -14.23 11.00 -13.79
N ALA A 114 -13.36 11.30 -14.76
CA ALA A 114 -12.20 12.18 -14.55
C ALA A 114 -12.61 13.55 -13.98
N GLN A 115 -13.76 14.08 -14.40
CA GLN A 115 -14.29 15.35 -13.91
C GLN A 115 -14.59 15.33 -12.39
N VAL A 116 -15.18 14.24 -11.87
CA VAL A 116 -15.44 14.08 -10.44
C VAL A 116 -14.13 14.01 -9.64
N LEU A 117 -13.18 13.21 -10.14
CA LEU A 117 -11.87 13.06 -9.49
C LEU A 117 -11.05 14.37 -9.55
N GLY A 118 -11.08 15.06 -10.70
CA GLY A 118 -10.45 16.38 -10.87
C GLY A 118 -11.01 17.43 -9.92
N GLY A 119 -12.34 17.45 -9.70
CA GLY A 119 -12.98 18.36 -8.74
C GLY A 119 -12.51 18.14 -7.30
N LEU A 120 -12.20 16.90 -6.89
CA LEU A 120 -11.60 16.63 -5.57
C LEU A 120 -10.14 17.13 -5.50
N ASN A 121 -9.35 16.96 -6.57
CA ASN A 121 -8.00 17.53 -6.66
C ASN A 121 -8.04 19.07 -6.53
N GLU A 122 -8.88 19.73 -7.31
CA GLU A 122 -9.05 21.17 -7.29
C GLU A 122 -9.47 21.66 -5.89
N HIS A 123 -10.37 20.93 -5.23
CA HIS A 123 -10.80 21.30 -3.87
C HIS A 123 -9.63 21.26 -2.88
N LEU A 124 -8.87 20.16 -2.83
CA LEU A 124 -7.68 20.04 -1.97
C LEU A 124 -6.65 21.13 -2.27
N MET A 125 -6.34 21.38 -3.55
CA MET A 125 -5.36 22.39 -3.97
C MET A 125 -5.86 23.82 -3.75
N SER A 126 -7.16 24.05 -3.64
CA SER A 126 -7.70 25.36 -3.25
C SER A 126 -7.49 25.68 -1.78
N LEU A 127 -7.36 24.64 -0.93
CA LEU A 127 -7.20 24.76 0.51
C LEU A 127 -5.74 24.78 0.97
N PHE A 128 -4.86 24.10 0.23
CA PHE A 128 -3.45 23.93 0.58
C PHE A 128 -2.54 24.25 -0.60
N PRO A 129 -1.35 24.88 -0.38
CA PRO A 129 -0.33 24.97 -1.40
C PRO A 129 0.18 23.55 -1.76
N THR A 130 0.89 23.45 -2.86
CA THR A 130 1.59 22.19 -3.26
C THR A 130 3.10 22.39 -3.24
N ILE A 131 3.85 21.29 -3.12
CA ILE A 131 5.27 21.29 -3.50
C ILE A 131 5.38 21.51 -5.02
N GLU A 132 6.58 21.76 -5.53
CA GLU A 132 6.82 22.06 -6.98
C GLU A 132 6.26 20.96 -7.90
N ARG A 133 6.38 19.69 -7.52
CA ARG A 133 5.86 18.53 -8.26
C ARG A 133 5.17 17.56 -7.32
N PRO A 134 3.89 17.81 -6.97
CA PRO A 134 3.14 16.87 -6.16
C PRO A 134 2.85 15.60 -6.94
N GLU A 135 2.92 14.45 -6.29
CA GLU A 135 2.46 13.19 -6.88
C GLU A 135 0.95 13.10 -6.75
N ILE A 136 0.23 12.98 -7.88
CA ILE A 136 -1.22 12.75 -7.91
C ILE A 136 -1.44 11.39 -8.53
N ALA A 137 -1.61 10.38 -7.66
CA ALA A 137 -1.63 8.98 -8.01
C ALA A 137 -3.05 8.40 -8.05
N ILE A 138 -3.29 7.48 -8.98
CA ILE A 138 -4.58 6.81 -9.12
C ILE A 138 -4.43 5.33 -9.44
N GLU A 139 -5.21 4.49 -8.73
CA GLU A 139 -5.39 3.07 -9.05
C GLU A 139 -6.44 2.90 -10.14
N CYS A 140 -6.10 2.17 -11.21
CA CYS A 140 -6.90 2.07 -12.42
C CYS A 140 -7.31 0.63 -12.74
N HIS A 141 -8.58 0.44 -13.10
CA HIS A 141 -9.03 -0.76 -13.77
C HIS A 141 -9.11 -0.50 -15.29
N PRO A 142 -8.25 -1.10 -16.13
CA PRO A 142 -8.15 -0.74 -17.54
C PRO A 142 -9.32 -1.20 -18.39
N GLY A 143 -10.15 -2.13 -17.90
CA GLY A 143 -11.22 -2.74 -18.68
C GLY A 143 -12.44 -1.85 -18.97
N TYR A 144 -12.44 -0.60 -18.51
CA TYR A 144 -13.60 0.30 -18.65
C TYR A 144 -13.23 1.70 -19.11
N LEU A 145 -11.98 1.93 -19.49
CA LEU A 145 -11.48 3.23 -19.91
C LEU A 145 -11.14 3.23 -21.40
N SER A 146 -11.67 4.21 -22.12
CA SER A 146 -11.23 4.54 -23.46
C SER A 146 -9.94 5.36 -23.45
N LEU A 147 -9.25 5.52 -24.57
CA LEU A 147 -8.06 6.39 -24.65
C LEU A 147 -8.37 7.84 -24.26
N SER A 148 -9.59 8.32 -24.57
CA SER A 148 -10.03 9.66 -24.14
C SER A 148 -10.24 9.77 -22.64
N ASP A 149 -10.66 8.70 -21.93
CA ASP A 149 -10.74 8.71 -20.48
C ASP A 149 -9.36 8.77 -19.82
N TRP A 150 -8.37 8.04 -20.38
CA TRP A 150 -6.98 8.12 -19.92
C TRP A 150 -6.41 9.53 -20.08
N GLN A 151 -6.64 10.16 -21.24
CA GLN A 151 -6.21 11.54 -21.48
C GLN A 151 -6.91 12.51 -20.49
N ALA A 152 -8.22 12.37 -20.30
CA ALA A 152 -8.97 13.21 -19.37
C ALA A 152 -8.46 13.12 -17.91
N LEU A 153 -8.01 11.94 -17.48
CA LEU A 153 -7.36 11.78 -16.18
C LEU A 153 -6.04 12.56 -16.11
N CYS A 154 -5.21 12.50 -17.16
CA CYS A 154 -3.98 13.30 -17.23
C CYS A 154 -4.30 14.81 -17.18
N ASP A 155 -5.31 15.25 -17.92
CA ASP A 155 -5.74 16.66 -17.98
C ASP A 155 -6.27 17.15 -16.62
N CYS A 156 -6.79 16.26 -15.77
CA CYS A 156 -7.18 16.52 -14.38
C CYS A 156 -6.01 16.51 -13.38
N GLY A 157 -4.75 16.44 -13.87
CA GLY A 157 -3.54 16.54 -13.06
C GLY A 157 -2.99 15.23 -12.53
N PHE A 158 -3.60 14.07 -12.85
CA PHE A 158 -3.02 12.78 -12.48
C PHE A 158 -1.72 12.54 -13.23
N ASN A 159 -0.64 12.25 -12.50
CA ASN A 159 0.70 12.07 -13.04
C ASN A 159 1.35 10.74 -12.65
N ARG A 160 0.61 9.88 -11.89
CA ARG A 160 1.02 8.55 -11.53
C ARG A 160 -0.15 7.58 -11.61
N PHE A 161 0.02 6.55 -12.42
CA PHE A 161 -1.04 5.57 -12.70
C PHE A 161 -0.60 4.17 -12.24
N SER A 162 -1.39 3.52 -11.37
CA SER A 162 -1.24 2.10 -11.05
C SER A 162 -2.31 1.33 -11.83
N ILE A 163 -1.89 0.58 -12.83
CA ILE A 163 -2.79 -0.16 -13.73
C ILE A 163 -2.89 -1.60 -13.25
N GLY A 164 -4.02 -1.96 -12.67
CA GLY A 164 -4.28 -3.33 -12.27
C GLY A 164 -4.54 -4.23 -13.49
N VAL A 165 -3.49 -4.70 -14.15
CA VAL A 165 -3.58 -5.65 -15.27
C VAL A 165 -3.97 -7.02 -14.76
N GLN A 166 -3.29 -7.49 -13.73
CA GLN A 166 -3.42 -8.77 -13.03
C GLN A 166 -2.95 -9.98 -13.86
N ASP A 167 -3.43 -10.13 -15.08
CA ASP A 167 -3.06 -11.12 -16.08
C ASP A 167 -3.38 -10.58 -17.48
N MET A 168 -2.78 -11.17 -18.53
CA MET A 168 -3.06 -10.82 -19.92
C MET A 168 -3.85 -11.92 -20.66
N ASP A 169 -4.07 -13.07 -20.01
CA ASP A 169 -4.87 -14.17 -20.53
C ASP A 169 -6.35 -13.96 -20.16
N GLU A 170 -7.23 -13.94 -21.19
CA GLU A 170 -8.66 -13.73 -21.00
C GLU A 170 -9.33 -14.84 -20.21
N GLN A 171 -8.88 -16.10 -20.31
CA GLN A 171 -9.40 -17.23 -19.53
C GLN A 171 -9.10 -17.03 -18.04
N VAL A 172 -7.89 -16.62 -17.72
CA VAL A 172 -7.48 -16.31 -16.35
C VAL A 172 -8.31 -15.15 -15.79
N LEU A 173 -8.41 -14.04 -16.51
CA LEU A 173 -9.20 -12.87 -16.11
C LEU A 173 -10.68 -13.23 -15.93
N HIS A 174 -11.28 -13.99 -16.85
CA HIS A 174 -12.67 -14.41 -16.75
C HIS A 174 -12.91 -15.26 -15.49
N ALA A 175 -12.01 -16.21 -15.18
CA ALA A 175 -12.11 -17.07 -13.99
C ALA A 175 -12.13 -16.27 -12.68
N VAL A 176 -11.39 -15.16 -12.62
CA VAL A 176 -11.36 -14.26 -11.45
C VAL A 176 -12.42 -13.16 -11.51
N GLY A 177 -13.33 -13.20 -12.48
CA GLY A 177 -14.41 -12.23 -12.61
C GLY A 177 -13.96 -10.85 -13.05
N ARG A 178 -12.83 -10.74 -13.78
CA ARG A 178 -12.25 -9.48 -14.26
C ARG A 178 -12.42 -9.37 -15.79
N VAL A 179 -12.62 -8.16 -16.29
CA VAL A 179 -12.59 -7.88 -17.73
C VAL A 179 -11.18 -7.47 -18.17
N PRO A 180 -10.76 -7.86 -19.38
CA PRO A 180 -9.50 -7.40 -19.98
C PRO A 180 -9.45 -5.88 -20.13
N SER A 181 -8.29 -5.33 -20.49
CA SER A 181 -8.15 -3.93 -20.87
C SER A 181 -9.06 -3.62 -22.08
N ALA A 182 -9.81 -2.50 -22.00
CA ALA A 182 -10.69 -2.07 -23.08
C ALA A 182 -9.90 -1.62 -24.33
N GLU A 183 -8.70 -1.07 -24.09
CA GLU A 183 -7.80 -0.59 -25.13
C GLU A 183 -6.50 -1.39 -25.07
N PRO A 184 -5.74 -1.50 -26.18
CA PRO A 184 -4.41 -2.08 -26.16
C PRO A 184 -3.51 -1.35 -25.16
N LEU A 185 -2.88 -2.08 -24.24
CA LEU A 185 -2.01 -1.48 -23.21
C LEU A 185 -0.89 -0.63 -23.80
N SER A 186 -0.38 -0.96 -24.99
CA SER A 186 0.61 -0.15 -25.71
C SER A 186 0.10 1.25 -26.08
N GLN A 187 -1.18 1.38 -26.44
CA GLN A 187 -1.82 2.68 -26.70
C GLN A 187 -2.06 3.46 -25.42
N VAL A 188 -2.51 2.77 -24.37
CA VAL A 188 -2.64 3.37 -23.01
C VAL A 188 -1.30 3.92 -22.56
N MET A 189 -0.23 3.14 -22.67
CA MET A 189 1.13 3.58 -22.32
C MET A 189 1.59 4.80 -23.16
N SER A 190 1.23 4.85 -24.45
CA SER A 190 1.56 5.99 -25.30
C SER A 190 0.87 7.28 -24.84
N VAL A 191 -0.41 7.21 -24.45
CA VAL A 191 -1.16 8.36 -23.90
C VAL A 191 -0.50 8.84 -22.61
N LEU A 192 -0.29 7.95 -21.65
CA LEU A 192 0.25 8.31 -20.33
C LEU A 192 1.67 8.89 -20.41
N ARG A 193 2.53 8.30 -21.23
CA ARG A 193 3.88 8.84 -21.47
C ARG A 193 3.87 10.17 -22.21
N GLY A 194 2.98 10.33 -23.18
CA GLY A 194 2.78 11.60 -23.87
C GLY A 194 2.44 12.74 -22.91
N ALA A 195 1.75 12.42 -21.81
CA ALA A 195 1.44 13.35 -20.72
C ALA A 195 2.55 13.46 -19.65
N GLY A 196 3.66 12.71 -19.77
CA GLY A 196 4.75 12.72 -18.79
C GLY A 196 4.43 11.99 -17.48
N ALA A 197 3.43 11.12 -17.48
CA ALA A 197 3.01 10.37 -16.29
C ALA A 197 3.90 9.14 -16.06
N SER A 198 4.10 8.80 -14.80
CA SER A 198 4.72 7.53 -14.37
C SER A 198 3.68 6.41 -14.29
N VAL A 199 4.07 5.21 -14.70
CA VAL A 199 3.16 4.05 -14.77
C VAL A 199 3.69 2.88 -13.96
N ASN A 200 2.83 2.35 -13.10
CA ASN A 200 2.98 1.07 -12.44
C ASN A 200 1.99 0.07 -13.04
N MET A 201 2.40 -1.18 -13.25
CA MET A 201 1.53 -2.27 -13.65
C MET A 201 1.50 -3.35 -12.57
N ASP A 202 0.29 -3.71 -12.12
CA ASP A 202 0.07 -4.73 -11.11
C ASP A 202 -0.30 -6.06 -11.75
N PHE A 203 0.42 -7.13 -11.39
CA PHE A 203 0.17 -8.51 -11.77
C PHE A 203 -0.11 -9.37 -10.54
N LEU A 204 -1.02 -10.33 -10.68
CA LEU A 204 -1.41 -11.25 -9.62
C LEU A 204 -1.07 -12.68 -10.04
N PHE A 205 -0.26 -13.37 -9.26
CA PHE A 205 0.04 -14.78 -9.53
C PHE A 205 -0.53 -15.72 -8.48
N GLY A 206 -0.68 -17.00 -8.86
CA GLY A 206 -1.28 -18.02 -8.02
C GLY A 206 -2.81 -18.04 -8.08
N ILE A 207 -3.39 -17.57 -9.18
CA ILE A 207 -4.83 -17.66 -9.49
C ILE A 207 -5.11 -18.79 -10.50
N PRO A 208 -6.37 -19.23 -10.66
CA PRO A 208 -6.70 -20.35 -11.54
C PRO A 208 -6.20 -20.20 -12.97
N TYR A 209 -5.86 -21.33 -13.58
CA TYR A 209 -5.35 -21.48 -14.96
C TYR A 209 -3.95 -20.96 -15.23
N GLN A 210 -3.32 -20.29 -14.28
CA GLN A 210 -1.93 -19.86 -14.44
C GLN A 210 -0.96 -21.05 -14.29
N THR A 211 0.10 -21.02 -15.10
CA THR A 211 1.30 -21.87 -14.99
C THR A 211 2.54 -20.98 -14.86
N PRO A 212 3.70 -21.52 -14.44
CA PRO A 212 4.95 -20.77 -14.43
C PRO A 212 5.31 -20.18 -15.81
N GLU A 213 4.98 -20.90 -16.90
CA GLU A 213 5.21 -20.47 -18.27
C GLU A 213 4.29 -19.32 -18.68
N SER A 214 2.97 -19.43 -18.40
CA SER A 214 2.00 -18.40 -18.76
C SER A 214 2.23 -17.11 -17.98
N PHE A 215 2.59 -17.21 -16.69
CA PHE A 215 2.91 -16.03 -15.89
C PHE A 215 4.22 -15.37 -16.32
N ALA A 216 5.26 -16.17 -16.65
CA ALA A 216 6.50 -15.64 -17.23
C ALA A 216 6.24 -14.87 -18.52
N HIS A 217 5.40 -15.41 -19.41
CA HIS A 217 5.01 -14.72 -20.65
C HIS A 217 4.27 -13.39 -20.38
N ASN A 218 3.41 -13.31 -19.36
CA ASN A 218 2.80 -12.04 -18.96
C ASN A 218 3.86 -11.00 -18.56
N ILE A 219 4.88 -11.41 -17.83
CA ILE A 219 5.97 -10.52 -17.39
C ILE A 219 6.83 -10.07 -18.58
N GLU A 220 7.16 -10.95 -19.51
CA GLU A 220 7.87 -10.59 -20.76
C GLU A 220 7.12 -9.50 -21.53
N ARG A 221 5.81 -9.68 -21.74
CA ARG A 221 4.96 -8.70 -22.40
C ARG A 221 4.85 -7.38 -21.62
N ALA A 222 4.85 -7.45 -20.28
CA ALA A 222 4.87 -6.23 -19.46
C ALA A 222 6.18 -5.48 -19.60
N ILE A 223 7.31 -6.19 -19.63
CA ILE A 223 8.65 -5.60 -19.86
C ILE A 223 8.71 -4.88 -21.21
N GLU A 224 8.13 -5.45 -22.28
CA GLU A 224 8.05 -4.80 -23.62
C GLU A 224 7.30 -3.46 -23.58
N LEU A 225 6.37 -3.29 -22.66
CA LEU A 225 5.64 -2.03 -22.45
C LEU A 225 6.47 -1.00 -21.67
N HIS A 226 7.60 -1.39 -21.07
CA HIS A 226 8.50 -0.55 -20.30
C HIS A 226 7.82 0.32 -19.21
N PRO A 227 6.97 -0.20 -18.32
CA PRO A 227 6.45 0.59 -17.21
C PRO A 227 7.59 1.01 -16.26
N ASP A 228 7.40 2.10 -15.52
CA ASP A 228 8.39 2.57 -14.53
C ASP A 228 8.49 1.60 -13.36
N ARG A 229 7.34 0.97 -13.01
CA ARG A 229 7.23 -0.01 -11.93
C ARG A 229 6.38 -1.20 -12.35
N LEU A 230 6.72 -2.35 -11.79
CA LEU A 230 5.94 -3.59 -11.87
C LEU A 230 5.75 -4.15 -10.47
N VAL A 231 4.54 -4.62 -10.19
CA VAL A 231 4.24 -5.29 -8.93
C VAL A 231 3.70 -6.69 -9.22
N THR A 232 4.25 -7.69 -8.55
CA THR A 232 3.85 -9.09 -8.69
C THR A 232 3.30 -9.60 -7.36
N PHE A 233 1.97 -9.46 -7.17
CA PHE A 233 1.32 -9.91 -5.94
C PHE A 233 1.07 -11.42 -5.94
N SER A 234 1.42 -12.09 -4.84
CA SER A 234 0.96 -13.45 -4.59
C SER A 234 -0.50 -13.45 -4.14
N TYR A 235 -1.35 -14.22 -4.80
CA TYR A 235 -2.73 -14.40 -4.37
C TYR A 235 -2.81 -15.02 -2.97
N GLY A 236 -3.47 -14.30 -2.05
CA GLY A 236 -3.79 -14.77 -0.71
C GLY A 236 -5.21 -15.33 -0.64
N HIS A 237 -5.33 -16.63 -0.44
CA HIS A 237 -6.62 -17.31 -0.31
C HIS A 237 -7.13 -17.27 1.13
N VAL A 238 -8.16 -16.48 1.41
CA VAL A 238 -8.74 -16.26 2.75
C VAL A 238 -10.28 -16.28 2.70
N PRO A 239 -10.90 -17.38 2.24
CA PRO A 239 -12.33 -17.46 1.99
C PRO A 239 -13.18 -17.31 3.27
N TRP A 240 -12.60 -17.55 4.44
CA TRP A 240 -13.26 -17.29 5.73
C TRP A 240 -13.48 -15.78 6.00
N VAL A 241 -12.71 -14.90 5.34
CA VAL A 241 -12.89 -13.45 5.37
C VAL A 241 -13.73 -13.00 4.18
N PHE A 242 -13.39 -13.47 2.98
CA PHE A 242 -14.03 -13.07 1.71
C PHE A 242 -14.67 -14.28 1.01
N LYS A 243 -15.92 -14.58 1.33
CA LYS A 243 -16.66 -15.74 0.78
C LYS A 243 -16.66 -15.82 -0.75
N ARG A 244 -16.54 -14.67 -1.45
CA ARG A 244 -16.44 -14.64 -2.93
C ARG A 244 -15.23 -15.39 -3.47
N GLN A 245 -14.16 -15.55 -2.68
CA GLN A 245 -12.98 -16.31 -3.07
C GLN A 245 -13.25 -17.83 -3.23
N LEU A 246 -14.31 -18.37 -2.63
CA LEU A 246 -14.71 -19.77 -2.80
C LEU A 246 -15.01 -20.14 -4.27
N VAL A 247 -15.35 -19.16 -5.11
CA VAL A 247 -15.54 -19.39 -6.55
C VAL A 247 -14.27 -19.89 -7.22
N LEU A 248 -13.10 -19.41 -6.76
CA LEU A 248 -11.81 -19.74 -7.35
C LEU A 248 -11.38 -21.20 -7.09
N GLU A 249 -11.84 -21.79 -5.99
CA GLU A 249 -11.57 -23.21 -5.67
C GLU A 249 -12.14 -24.15 -6.72
N ARG A 250 -13.26 -23.76 -7.36
CA ARG A 250 -13.93 -24.56 -8.41
C ARG A 250 -13.10 -24.67 -9.68
N HIS A 251 -12.20 -23.71 -9.91
CA HIS A 251 -11.32 -23.66 -11.08
C HIS A 251 -9.94 -24.28 -10.82
N GLY A 252 -9.66 -24.67 -9.56
CA GLY A 252 -8.36 -25.16 -9.11
C GLY A 252 -7.36 -24.02 -8.89
N LEU A 253 -6.79 -23.99 -7.70
CA LEU A 253 -5.71 -23.05 -7.36
C LEU A 253 -4.36 -23.72 -7.50
N PRO A 254 -3.33 -23.03 -8.02
CA PRO A 254 -1.98 -23.56 -8.05
C PRO A 254 -1.46 -23.92 -6.66
N VAL A 255 -0.75 -25.02 -6.55
CA VAL A 255 -0.08 -25.45 -5.31
C VAL A 255 1.08 -24.50 -4.96
N PRO A 256 1.53 -24.45 -3.69
CA PRO A 256 2.56 -23.51 -3.25
C PRO A 256 3.86 -23.57 -4.08
N GLU A 257 4.29 -24.77 -4.48
CA GLU A 257 5.51 -24.98 -5.26
C GLU A 257 5.42 -24.32 -6.65
N VAL A 258 4.25 -24.41 -7.28
CA VAL A 258 3.97 -23.77 -8.58
C VAL A 258 3.96 -22.24 -8.42
N LYS A 259 3.38 -21.72 -7.35
CA LYS A 259 3.41 -20.27 -7.04
C LYS A 259 4.85 -19.77 -6.82
N GLN A 260 5.66 -20.55 -6.11
CA GLN A 260 7.06 -20.20 -5.87
C GLN A 260 7.84 -20.15 -7.20
N GLU A 261 7.61 -21.11 -8.10
CA GLU A 261 8.26 -21.12 -9.41
C GLU A 261 7.80 -19.93 -10.29
N MET A 262 6.51 -19.55 -10.25
CA MET A 262 6.01 -18.31 -10.90
C MET A 262 6.78 -17.09 -10.41
N SER A 263 6.89 -16.91 -9.09
CA SER A 263 7.60 -15.78 -8.48
C SER A 263 9.08 -15.76 -8.86
N ARG A 264 9.75 -16.92 -8.78
CA ARG A 264 11.17 -17.06 -9.11
C ARG A 264 11.46 -16.68 -10.56
N ARG A 265 10.66 -17.17 -11.52
CA ARG A 265 10.82 -16.84 -12.95
C ARG A 265 10.54 -15.37 -13.23
N ALA A 266 9.46 -14.83 -12.65
CA ALA A 266 9.14 -13.41 -12.80
C ALA A 266 10.27 -12.51 -12.29
N THR A 267 10.81 -12.81 -11.11
CA THR A 267 11.93 -12.07 -10.53
C THR A 267 13.18 -12.13 -11.43
N ALA A 268 13.53 -13.31 -11.96
CA ALA A 268 14.67 -13.45 -12.84
C ALA A 268 14.50 -12.62 -14.13
N LEU A 269 13.34 -12.72 -14.79
CA LEU A 269 13.02 -11.95 -16.00
C LEU A 269 13.10 -10.43 -15.77
N LEU A 270 12.57 -9.97 -14.64
CA LEU A 270 12.58 -8.54 -14.30
C LEU A 270 14.00 -8.04 -14.01
N HIS A 271 14.82 -8.81 -13.28
CA HIS A 271 16.23 -8.46 -13.06
C HIS A 271 17.04 -8.46 -14.37
N ASP A 272 16.83 -9.46 -15.23
CA ASP A 272 17.50 -9.54 -16.54
C ASP A 272 17.12 -8.35 -17.44
N ALA A 273 15.89 -7.81 -17.28
CA ALA A 273 15.43 -6.60 -17.96
C ALA A 273 15.88 -5.28 -17.27
N GLY A 274 16.67 -5.36 -16.19
CA GLY A 274 17.25 -4.20 -15.50
C GLY A 274 16.39 -3.63 -14.36
N TYR A 275 15.24 -4.20 -14.07
CA TYR A 275 14.45 -3.78 -12.91
C TYR A 275 15.10 -4.20 -11.59
N GLN A 276 14.94 -3.37 -10.57
CA GLN A 276 15.47 -3.59 -9.22
C GLN A 276 14.34 -3.92 -8.25
N SER A 277 14.56 -4.88 -7.36
CA SER A 277 13.58 -5.25 -6.33
C SER A 277 13.45 -4.17 -5.26
N ILE A 278 12.21 -3.80 -4.96
CA ILE A 278 11.83 -2.95 -3.84
C ILE A 278 10.92 -3.74 -2.92
N GLY A 279 11.40 -4.00 -1.72
CA GLY A 279 10.63 -4.80 -0.76
C GLY A 279 10.34 -6.21 -1.29
N LEU A 280 9.11 -6.69 -1.06
CA LEU A 280 8.75 -8.10 -1.28
C LEU A 280 8.22 -8.40 -2.69
N ASP A 281 7.64 -7.44 -3.37
CA ASP A 281 6.78 -7.68 -4.54
C ASP A 281 6.83 -6.55 -5.60
N HIS A 282 7.61 -5.50 -5.35
CA HIS A 282 7.77 -4.37 -6.27
C HIS A 282 9.10 -4.46 -7.03
N PHE A 283 9.05 -4.08 -8.30
CA PHE A 283 10.21 -3.99 -9.20
C PHE A 283 10.18 -2.66 -9.91
N VAL A 284 11.26 -1.92 -9.88
CA VAL A 284 11.33 -0.56 -10.43
C VAL A 284 12.56 -0.38 -11.31
N LEU A 285 12.49 0.54 -12.26
CA LEU A 285 13.68 0.95 -13.00
C LEU A 285 14.69 1.66 -12.09
N PRO A 286 16.00 1.58 -12.34
CA PRO A 286 17.03 2.26 -11.54
C PRO A 286 16.87 3.79 -11.48
N THR A 287 16.15 4.38 -12.42
CA THR A 287 15.83 5.82 -12.48
C THR A 287 14.65 6.21 -11.59
N ASP A 288 13.91 5.23 -11.06
CA ASP A 288 12.76 5.48 -10.20
C ASP A 288 13.18 6.01 -8.82
N GLU A 289 12.41 6.94 -8.29
CA GLU A 289 12.67 7.54 -6.97
C GLU A 289 12.68 6.54 -5.80
N LEU A 290 11.94 5.42 -5.90
CA LEU A 290 11.95 4.38 -4.87
C LEU A 290 13.30 3.66 -4.80
N TYR A 291 13.95 3.42 -5.96
CA TYR A 291 15.26 2.82 -5.95
C TYR A 291 16.31 3.78 -5.39
N GLN A 292 16.23 5.06 -5.74
CA GLN A 292 17.11 6.09 -5.17
C GLN A 292 16.90 6.16 -3.64
N ALA A 293 15.65 6.19 -3.18
CA ALA A 293 15.33 6.19 -1.76
C ALA A 293 15.83 4.93 -1.05
N LEU A 294 15.79 3.76 -1.69
CA LEU A 294 16.37 2.53 -1.14
C LEU A 294 17.88 2.65 -0.97
N GLN A 295 18.60 3.18 -1.98
CA GLN A 295 20.05 3.38 -1.92
C GLN A 295 20.46 4.37 -0.82
N GLU A 296 19.62 5.35 -0.55
CA GLU A 296 19.83 6.38 0.48
C GLU A 296 19.31 5.96 1.86
N GLY A 297 18.71 4.77 2.01
CA GLY A 297 18.07 4.31 3.25
C GLY A 297 16.83 5.13 3.64
N LEU A 298 16.20 5.81 2.68
CA LEU A 298 15.04 6.67 2.84
C LEU A 298 13.73 6.03 2.36
N LEU A 299 13.78 4.78 1.91
CA LEU A 299 12.59 4.06 1.50
C LEU A 299 11.66 3.88 2.70
N TYR A 300 10.38 4.17 2.47
CA TYR A 300 9.33 4.12 3.47
C TYR A 300 8.12 3.34 2.95
N ARG A 301 7.26 2.88 3.83
CA ARG A 301 6.02 2.19 3.47
C ARG A 301 4.86 2.69 4.31
N ASN A 302 3.72 2.89 3.67
CA ASN A 302 2.44 3.15 4.32
C ASN A 302 1.37 2.17 3.82
N PHE A 303 0.10 2.43 4.12
CA PHE A 303 -1.02 1.59 3.67
C PHE A 303 -1.22 1.59 2.14
N GLN A 304 -0.71 2.58 1.42
CA GLN A 304 -0.80 2.70 -0.03
C GLN A 304 0.33 1.96 -0.76
N GLY A 305 1.45 1.68 -0.08
CA GLY A 305 2.60 1.00 -0.65
C GLY A 305 3.94 1.62 -0.30
N TYR A 306 4.96 1.33 -1.11
CA TYR A 306 6.29 1.92 -0.94
C TYR A 306 6.34 3.35 -1.46
N CYS A 307 7.06 4.20 -0.76
CA CYS A 307 7.17 5.63 -1.04
C CYS A 307 8.45 6.20 -0.44
N THR A 308 8.77 7.44 -0.79
CA THR A 308 9.89 8.17 -0.22
C THR A 308 9.45 8.90 1.05
N ARG A 309 10.32 9.07 2.03
CA ARG A 309 9.99 9.79 3.28
C ARG A 309 9.56 11.24 3.07
N ARG A 310 9.98 11.88 1.98
CA ARG A 310 9.59 13.27 1.69
C ARG A 310 8.10 13.42 1.43
N THR A 311 7.47 12.38 0.88
CA THR A 311 6.06 12.43 0.45
C THR A 311 5.09 11.85 1.47
N THR A 312 5.58 11.19 2.54
CA THR A 312 4.73 10.29 3.32
C THR A 312 4.90 10.37 4.83
N GLY A 313 5.42 11.44 5.35
CA GLY A 313 5.52 11.58 6.81
C GLY A 313 4.18 11.43 7.52
N GLN A 314 3.11 12.01 6.94
CA GLN A 314 1.75 11.99 7.50
C GLN A 314 0.72 11.87 6.37
N VAL A 315 -0.17 10.89 6.50
CA VAL A 315 -1.24 10.63 5.53
C VAL A 315 -2.59 10.85 6.19
N TYR A 316 -3.37 11.76 5.64
CA TYR A 316 -4.76 12.01 6.01
C TYR A 316 -5.67 11.27 5.02
N ALA A 317 -6.31 10.21 5.48
CA ALA A 317 -7.18 9.38 4.65
C ALA A 317 -8.63 9.84 4.76
N LEU A 318 -9.26 10.02 3.62
CA LEU A 318 -10.62 10.48 3.44
C LEU A 318 -11.45 9.38 2.78
N GLY A 319 -12.72 9.34 3.10
CA GLY A 319 -13.64 8.33 2.57
C GLY A 319 -13.81 7.13 3.49
N VAL A 320 -14.81 6.33 3.16
CA VAL A 320 -15.15 5.11 3.89
C VAL A 320 -13.93 4.19 4.02
N THR A 321 -13.72 3.59 5.19
CA THR A 321 -12.58 2.70 5.51
C THR A 321 -11.17 3.32 5.44
N GLY A 322 -11.02 4.56 5.00
CA GLY A 322 -9.74 5.24 4.92
C GLY A 322 -8.93 5.11 6.22
N ILE A 323 -7.63 4.78 6.11
CA ILE A 323 -6.74 4.69 7.26
C ILE A 323 -5.74 5.84 7.17
N SER A 324 -5.86 6.78 8.11
CA SER A 324 -4.90 7.86 8.31
C SER A 324 -3.70 7.35 9.12
N GLN A 325 -2.51 7.88 8.81
CA GLN A 325 -1.26 7.54 9.47
C GLN A 325 -0.50 8.83 9.79
N LEU A 326 -0.48 9.18 11.06
CA LEU A 326 0.30 10.30 11.59
C LEU A 326 1.59 9.79 12.23
N HIS A 327 2.35 10.71 12.83
CA HIS A 327 3.61 10.36 13.48
C HIS A 327 3.43 9.29 14.57
N ASP A 328 2.48 9.49 15.47
CA ASP A 328 2.21 8.66 16.65
C ASP A 328 0.78 8.10 16.71
N ALA A 329 -0.03 8.29 15.66
CA ALA A 329 -1.41 7.86 15.68
C ALA A 329 -1.90 7.34 14.34
N TYR A 330 -2.86 6.43 14.42
CA TYR A 330 -3.64 5.92 13.29
C TYR A 330 -5.12 6.11 13.55
N ALA A 331 -5.88 6.39 12.49
CA ALA A 331 -7.34 6.35 12.55
C ALA A 331 -7.92 5.66 11.33
N GLN A 332 -9.01 4.93 11.52
CA GLN A 332 -9.76 4.30 10.44
C GLN A 332 -11.20 4.78 10.47
N ASN A 333 -11.66 5.27 9.32
CA ASN A 333 -13.04 5.65 9.10
C ASN A 333 -14.00 4.44 9.12
N SER A 334 -15.29 4.72 9.31
CA SER A 334 -16.35 3.70 9.19
C SER A 334 -16.20 2.90 7.90
N LYS A 335 -16.50 1.60 7.98
CA LYS A 335 -16.53 0.70 6.80
C LYS A 335 -17.91 0.69 6.12
N ASP A 336 -18.90 1.30 6.72
CA ASP A 336 -20.27 1.38 6.19
C ASP A 336 -20.48 2.73 5.52
N ILE A 337 -20.88 2.72 4.24
CA ILE A 337 -21.06 3.95 3.44
C ILE A 337 -22.19 4.83 3.99
N PRO A 338 -23.39 4.31 4.30
CA PRO A 338 -24.45 5.10 4.93
C PRO A 338 -24.02 5.76 6.25
N GLU A 339 -23.33 5.03 7.13
CA GLU A 339 -22.82 5.56 8.39
C GLU A 339 -21.76 6.65 8.16
N TYR A 340 -20.82 6.41 7.23
CA TYR A 340 -19.83 7.41 6.83
C TYR A 340 -20.47 8.73 6.40
N ILE A 341 -21.45 8.65 5.49
CA ILE A 341 -22.16 9.83 4.98
C ILE A 341 -22.89 10.57 6.13
N ALA A 342 -23.60 9.82 6.98
CA ALA A 342 -24.37 10.40 8.08
C ALA A 342 -23.49 11.15 9.10
N GLU A 343 -22.31 10.61 9.43
CA GLU A 343 -21.36 11.31 10.33
C GLU A 343 -20.83 12.58 9.72
N VAL A 344 -20.42 12.54 8.45
CA VAL A 344 -19.88 13.72 7.76
C VAL A 344 -20.97 14.78 7.54
N GLU A 345 -22.20 14.39 7.18
CA GLU A 345 -23.35 15.30 7.07
C GLU A 345 -23.70 15.98 8.42
N ALA A 346 -23.43 15.29 9.53
CA ALA A 346 -23.58 15.83 10.88
C ALA A 346 -22.39 16.70 11.35
N GLY A 347 -21.38 16.93 10.51
CA GLY A 347 -20.20 17.73 10.82
C GLY A 347 -19.18 17.03 11.72
N ARG A 348 -19.18 15.70 11.75
CA ARG A 348 -18.21 14.89 12.52
C ARG A 348 -17.32 14.09 11.58
N LEU A 349 -16.06 13.85 11.99
CA LEU A 349 -15.19 12.90 11.29
C LEU A 349 -15.71 11.46 11.51
N PRO A 350 -15.76 10.66 10.45
CA PRO A 350 -16.40 9.33 10.47
C PRO A 350 -15.51 8.22 11.07
N VAL A 351 -14.61 8.59 11.98
CA VAL A 351 -13.65 7.67 12.61
C VAL A 351 -14.35 6.69 13.55
N ARG A 352 -13.92 5.42 13.51
CA ARG A 352 -14.44 4.33 14.36
C ARG A 352 -13.35 3.59 15.11
N LYS A 353 -12.17 3.54 14.55
CA LYS A 353 -11.03 2.84 15.15
C LYS A 353 -9.78 3.69 15.01
N GLY A 354 -8.85 3.46 15.94
CA GLY A 354 -7.54 4.08 15.87
C GLY A 354 -6.57 3.46 16.85
N TYR A 355 -5.39 4.01 16.85
CA TYR A 355 -4.33 3.62 17.76
C TYR A 355 -3.43 4.82 18.02
N HIS A 356 -3.17 5.09 19.29
CA HIS A 356 -2.17 6.05 19.71
C HIS A 356 -0.93 5.29 20.19
N LEU A 357 0.23 5.55 19.58
CA LEU A 357 1.47 4.87 19.91
C LEU A 357 2.10 5.51 21.16
N THR A 358 2.57 4.67 22.05
CA THR A 358 3.48 5.10 23.11
C THR A 358 4.85 5.49 22.52
N SER A 359 5.66 6.24 23.28
CA SER A 359 7.01 6.58 22.85
C SER A 359 7.87 5.33 22.54
N GLN A 360 7.68 4.24 23.28
CA GLN A 360 8.37 2.98 23.00
C GLN A 360 7.90 2.35 21.69
N GLU A 361 6.60 2.35 21.41
CA GLU A 361 6.06 1.84 20.16
C GLU A 361 6.49 2.69 18.96
N CYS A 362 6.66 4.00 19.11
CA CYS A 362 7.24 4.86 18.06
C CYS A 362 8.68 4.44 17.72
N ILE A 363 9.50 4.08 18.71
CA ILE A 363 10.86 3.57 18.49
C ILE A 363 10.81 2.21 17.78
N THR A 364 9.98 1.29 18.26
CA THR A 364 9.80 -0.03 17.64
C THR A 364 9.30 0.08 16.19
N LYS A 365 8.36 0.99 15.93
CA LYS A 365 7.86 1.32 14.59
C LYS A 365 9.01 1.69 13.65
N GLU A 366 9.88 2.62 14.06
CA GLU A 366 11.02 3.07 13.24
C GLU A 366 11.97 1.91 12.91
N VAL A 367 12.27 1.04 13.89
CA VAL A 367 13.11 -0.16 13.67
C VAL A 367 12.49 -1.13 12.68
N ILE A 368 11.21 -1.46 12.86
CA ILE A 368 10.48 -2.39 11.99
C ILE A 368 10.36 -1.83 10.57
N GLU A 369 10.02 -0.55 10.43
CA GLU A 369 9.91 0.13 9.13
C GLU A 369 11.25 0.15 8.39
N ARG A 370 12.37 0.39 9.08
CA ARG A 370 13.71 0.33 8.49
C ARG A 370 14.03 -1.07 7.96
N LEU A 371 13.81 -2.09 8.76
CA LEU A 371 14.04 -3.47 8.33
C LEU A 371 13.15 -3.88 7.15
N MET A 372 11.86 -3.59 7.25
CA MET A 372 10.88 -3.94 6.21
C MET A 372 11.13 -3.25 4.86
N CYS A 373 11.68 -2.03 4.89
CA CYS A 373 11.88 -1.23 3.68
C CYS A 373 13.31 -1.31 3.14
N ASN A 374 14.32 -1.32 4.02
CA ASN A 374 15.71 -1.19 3.61
C ASN A 374 16.55 -2.46 3.90
N TYR A 375 15.93 -3.52 4.41
CA TYR A 375 16.57 -4.80 4.75
C TYR A 375 17.77 -4.70 5.71
N SER A 376 17.90 -3.55 6.37
CA SER A 376 18.95 -3.30 7.35
C SER A 376 18.49 -2.26 8.37
N VAL A 377 19.06 -2.31 9.56
CA VAL A 377 18.87 -1.31 10.62
C VAL A 377 20.18 -1.10 11.37
N SER A 378 20.52 0.17 11.61
CA SER A 378 21.60 0.59 12.53
C SER A 378 20.98 1.21 13.77
N TRP A 379 21.38 0.71 14.93
CA TRP A 379 20.88 1.22 16.21
C TRP A 379 21.29 2.69 16.44
N LYS A 380 22.48 3.07 15.98
CA LYS A 380 22.97 4.44 16.03
C LYS A 380 22.14 5.38 15.15
N GLU A 381 21.83 4.97 13.92
CA GLU A 381 21.03 5.79 13.00
C GLU A 381 19.61 5.98 13.54
N ILE A 382 18.99 4.93 14.10
CA ILE A 382 17.70 5.05 14.78
C ILE A 382 17.78 6.01 15.96
N ALA A 383 18.76 5.83 16.84
CA ALA A 383 18.95 6.70 17.99
C ALA A 383 19.14 8.17 17.58
N GLN A 384 19.97 8.42 16.56
CA GLN A 384 20.21 9.75 16.02
C GLN A 384 18.97 10.37 15.38
N SER A 385 18.22 9.59 14.57
CA SER A 385 17.01 10.08 13.90
C SER A 385 15.90 10.48 14.86
N LEU A 386 15.83 9.80 16.02
CA LEU A 386 14.83 10.06 17.06
C LEU A 386 15.34 10.98 18.17
N GLY A 387 16.62 11.37 18.18
CA GLY A 387 17.22 12.21 19.21
C GLY A 387 17.28 11.54 20.59
N ILE A 388 17.47 10.21 20.62
CA ILE A 388 17.53 9.37 21.85
C ILE A 388 18.86 8.62 21.94
N THR A 389 19.04 7.84 23.00
CA THR A 389 20.22 6.98 23.16
C THR A 389 19.97 5.57 22.61
N VAL A 390 21.04 4.83 22.28
CA VAL A 390 20.96 3.45 21.78
C VAL A 390 20.34 2.51 22.85
N GLU A 391 20.58 2.77 24.14
CA GLU A 391 19.98 2.00 25.23
C GLU A 391 18.45 2.11 25.22
N LEU A 392 17.89 3.28 24.89
CA LEU A 392 16.44 3.46 24.75
C LEU A 392 15.89 2.72 23.53
N VAL A 393 16.67 2.59 22.44
CA VAL A 393 16.27 1.75 21.29
C VAL A 393 16.13 0.30 21.74
N PHE A 394 17.12 -0.27 22.43
CA PHE A 394 17.04 -1.64 22.95
C PHE A 394 15.94 -1.83 23.99
N ALA A 395 15.70 -0.86 24.86
CA ALA A 395 14.63 -0.91 25.85
C ALA A 395 13.22 -0.94 25.25
N ALA A 396 13.06 -0.43 24.03
CA ALA A 396 11.80 -0.43 23.30
C ALA A 396 11.53 -1.75 22.54
N LEU A 397 12.53 -2.59 22.33
CA LEU A 397 12.45 -3.81 21.53
C LEU A 397 12.32 -5.05 22.41
N HIS A 398 11.73 -6.09 21.84
CA HIS A 398 11.90 -7.45 22.29
C HIS A 398 13.08 -8.08 21.54
N TYR A 399 14.30 -7.90 22.05
CA TYR A 399 15.49 -8.45 21.40
C TYR A 399 15.64 -9.93 21.77
N ASP A 400 14.99 -10.83 20.99
CA ASP A 400 15.13 -12.27 21.17
C ASP A 400 16.49 -12.74 20.62
N GLN A 401 17.49 -12.69 21.49
CA GLN A 401 18.88 -13.04 21.14
C GLN A 401 19.01 -14.48 20.64
N GLN A 402 18.25 -15.43 21.19
CA GLN A 402 18.31 -16.83 20.78
C GLN A 402 17.77 -16.99 19.38
N GLN A 403 16.59 -16.43 19.10
CA GLN A 403 15.95 -16.51 17.79
C GLN A 403 16.77 -15.80 16.70
N LEU A 404 17.33 -14.62 17.02
CA LEU A 404 18.21 -13.89 16.09
C LEU A 404 19.50 -14.64 15.79
N ALA A 405 20.14 -15.27 16.80
CA ALA A 405 21.33 -16.11 16.59
C ALA A 405 21.04 -17.33 15.73
N GLU A 406 19.85 -17.93 15.89
CA GLU A 406 19.40 -19.05 15.05
C GLU A 406 19.17 -18.58 13.60
N MET A 407 18.53 -17.44 13.37
CA MET A 407 18.34 -16.83 12.04
C MET A 407 19.69 -16.51 11.38
N GLN A 408 20.69 -16.06 12.14
CA GLN A 408 22.04 -15.87 11.62
C GLN A 408 22.70 -17.20 11.21
N SER A 409 22.59 -18.24 12.05
CA SER A 409 23.10 -19.58 11.73
C SER A 409 22.45 -20.18 10.48
N ASP A 410 21.18 -19.89 10.24
CA ASP A 410 20.43 -20.30 9.05
C ASP A 410 20.72 -19.43 7.81
N GLY A 411 21.55 -18.41 7.94
CA GLY A 411 21.94 -17.53 6.83
C GLY A 411 20.88 -16.51 6.41
N ILE A 412 19.90 -16.21 7.27
CA ILE A 412 18.83 -15.22 7.00
C ILE A 412 19.31 -13.79 7.25
N ILE A 413 20.09 -13.59 8.33
CA ILE A 413 20.59 -12.29 8.74
C ILE A 413 22.08 -12.33 9.03
N THR A 414 22.68 -11.15 9.06
CA THR A 414 24.00 -10.89 9.65
C THR A 414 23.81 -9.98 10.83
N LEU A 415 24.16 -10.45 12.03
CA LEU A 415 24.22 -9.61 13.24
C LEU A 415 25.53 -8.83 13.23
N GLN A 416 25.42 -7.51 13.32
CA GLN A 416 26.53 -6.58 13.38
C GLN A 416 26.62 -5.97 14.78
N GLN A 417 27.76 -5.35 15.13
CA GLN A 417 27.89 -4.67 16.41
C GLN A 417 26.88 -3.53 16.59
N ASP A 418 26.51 -2.86 15.48
CA ASP A 418 25.61 -1.71 15.46
C ASP A 418 24.32 -1.98 14.70
N GLY A 419 23.91 -3.23 14.47
CA GLY A 419 22.67 -3.45 13.71
C GLY A 419 22.42 -4.86 13.22
N ILE A 420 21.42 -4.97 12.35
CA ILE A 420 21.03 -6.19 11.66
C ILE A 420 20.94 -5.90 10.18
N SER A 421 21.49 -6.79 9.34
CA SER A 421 21.29 -6.77 7.89
C SER A 421 20.73 -8.10 7.42
N MET A 422 19.76 -8.06 6.50
CA MET A 422 19.24 -9.24 5.84
C MET A 422 20.24 -9.75 4.79
N THR A 423 20.33 -11.04 4.61
CA THR A 423 21.00 -11.63 3.44
C THR A 423 20.03 -11.65 2.24
N ALA A 424 20.53 -11.87 1.03
CA ALA A 424 19.67 -12.00 -0.14
C ALA A 424 18.67 -13.18 0.01
N ASP A 425 19.11 -14.31 0.54
CA ASP A 425 18.26 -15.48 0.81
C ASP A 425 17.29 -15.24 1.99
N GLY A 426 17.62 -14.29 2.85
CA GLY A 426 16.80 -13.90 4.00
C GLY A 426 15.67 -12.91 3.66
N HIS A 427 15.74 -12.15 2.57
CA HIS A 427 14.74 -11.14 2.21
C HIS A 427 13.29 -11.63 2.32
N PRO A 428 12.91 -12.83 1.83
CA PRO A 428 11.53 -13.33 1.97
C PRO A 428 11.06 -13.47 3.42
N PHE A 429 11.99 -13.56 4.36
CA PHE A 429 11.74 -13.80 5.79
C PHE A 429 11.93 -12.54 6.67
N VAL A 430 12.04 -11.35 6.08
CA VAL A 430 12.21 -10.09 6.83
C VAL A 430 11.14 -9.90 7.91
N ARG A 431 9.91 -10.34 7.64
CA ARG A 431 8.79 -10.30 8.61
C ARG A 431 9.07 -11.11 9.88
N ASN A 432 9.79 -12.22 9.76
CA ASN A 432 10.18 -13.06 10.90
C ASN A 432 11.22 -12.35 11.77
N VAL A 433 12.16 -11.65 11.16
CA VAL A 433 13.17 -10.84 11.88
C VAL A 433 12.49 -9.68 12.61
N CYS A 434 11.57 -8.98 11.95
CA CYS A 434 10.76 -7.95 12.60
C CYS A 434 9.96 -8.51 13.79
N ALA A 435 9.37 -9.70 13.66
CA ALA A 435 8.61 -10.35 14.74
C ALA A 435 9.49 -10.72 15.95
N ALA A 436 10.77 -11.06 15.72
CA ALA A 436 11.72 -11.34 16.80
C ALA A 436 12.14 -10.07 17.59
N LEU A 437 11.91 -8.89 17.01
CA LEU A 437 12.16 -7.59 17.65
C LEU A 437 10.90 -6.92 18.21
N ASP A 438 9.72 -7.46 17.89
CA ASP A 438 8.43 -6.84 18.20
C ASP A 438 7.90 -7.27 19.58
N PRO A 439 7.80 -6.34 20.57
CA PRO A 439 7.24 -6.66 21.87
C PRO A 439 5.80 -7.21 21.81
N LEU A 440 5.00 -6.84 20.81
CA LEU A 440 3.63 -7.32 20.65
C LEU A 440 3.55 -8.81 20.28
N MET A 441 4.66 -9.43 19.88
CA MET A 441 4.71 -10.85 19.53
C MET A 441 4.94 -11.77 20.72
N GLN A 442 5.39 -11.29 21.87
CA GLN A 442 5.70 -12.10 23.04
C GLN A 442 4.53 -12.95 23.56
N ASN A 443 3.30 -12.40 23.54
CA ASN A 443 2.09 -13.08 24.02
C ASN A 443 0.95 -12.98 22.98
N ASN A 444 1.31 -13.03 21.71
CA ASN A 444 0.36 -12.78 20.65
C ASN A 444 -0.61 -13.96 20.47
N VAL A 445 -1.91 -13.65 20.55
CA VAL A 445 -3.01 -14.59 20.26
C VAL A 445 -3.66 -14.34 18.90
N LYS A 446 -3.20 -13.33 18.15
CA LYS A 446 -3.76 -12.96 16.84
C LYS A 446 -3.17 -13.81 15.74
N GLN A 447 -3.99 -14.12 14.74
CA GLN A 447 -3.56 -14.84 13.54
C GLN A 447 -3.17 -13.87 12.43
N PHE A 448 -2.08 -14.18 11.74
CA PHE A 448 -1.58 -13.44 10.59
C PHE A 448 -1.39 -14.35 9.38
N SER A 449 -1.12 -13.75 8.21
CA SER A 449 -0.72 -14.50 7.02
C SER A 449 0.71 -15.03 7.16
N LYS A 450 1.02 -16.10 6.42
CA LYS A 450 2.39 -16.59 6.29
C LYS A 450 3.21 -15.69 5.35
N PRO A 451 4.57 -15.64 5.50
CA PRO A 451 5.44 -14.81 4.64
C PRO A 451 5.44 -15.25 3.17
N VAL A 452 5.40 -16.56 2.91
CA VAL A 452 5.54 -17.15 1.57
C VAL A 452 4.29 -17.93 1.17
#